data_a893d37627e0bd02e0be24b298f92af0
#
_entry.id   a893d37627e0bd02e0be24b298f92af0
#
_cell.length_a   1.000
_cell.length_b   1.000
_cell.length_c   1.000
_cell.angle_alpha   90.00
_cell.angle_beta   90.00
_cell.angle_gamma   90.00
#
_symmetry.space_group_name_H-M   'P 1'
#
loop_
_entity.id
_entity.type
_entity.pdbx_description
1 polymer ?
#
loop_
_entity_poly.entity_id
_entity_poly.type
_entity_poly.pdbx_seq_one_letter_code
_entity_poly.pdbx_strand_id
1 'polypeptide(L)'
;MLTKDLIGRIASATGLSKKQVEHLMSTNNAILRENLMAGKAVSLQGFGALEVKERAPRTIVHPRTGERTVSPGKNQLVFRPVDNLKDELKKI
;
A
#
# COMPACT_ATOMS: atom_id res chain seq x y z
N MET A 1 6.61 12.16 -6.74
CA MET A 1 5.68 12.18 -7.90
C MET A 1 4.25 12.27 -7.39
N LEU A 2 3.54 13.31 -7.81
CA LEU A 2 2.14 13.47 -7.45
C LEU A 2 1.24 12.68 -8.40
N THR A 3 0.00 12.48 -7.99
CA THR A 3 -0.99 11.74 -8.80
C THR A 3 -1.15 12.32 -10.20
N LYS A 4 -1.15 13.64 -10.33
CA LYS A 4 -1.21 14.33 -11.63
C LYS A 4 -0.09 13.93 -12.56
N ASP A 5 1.12 13.87 -12.06
CA ASP A 5 2.30 13.49 -12.83
C ASP A 5 2.23 12.04 -13.27
N LEU A 6 1.79 11.17 -12.37
CA LEU A 6 1.61 9.76 -12.67
C LEU A 6 0.56 9.55 -13.76
N ILE A 7 -0.58 10.23 -13.67
CA ILE A 7 -1.64 10.18 -14.69
C ILE A 7 -1.10 10.62 -16.05
N GLY A 8 -0.35 11.72 -16.07
CA GLY A 8 0.24 12.23 -17.29
C GLY A 8 1.21 11.25 -17.94
N ARG A 9 2.05 10.61 -17.14
CA ARG A 9 3.02 9.62 -17.63
C ARG A 9 2.35 8.35 -18.13
N ILE A 10 1.33 7.87 -17.45
CA ILE A 10 0.56 6.70 -17.88
C ILE A 10 -0.17 7.01 -19.19
N ALA A 11 -0.82 8.16 -19.26
CA ALA A 11 -1.52 8.60 -20.48
C ALA A 11 -0.56 8.65 -21.68
N SER A 12 0.63 9.19 -21.48
CA SER A 12 1.66 9.28 -22.51
C SER A 12 2.16 7.91 -22.96
N ALA A 13 2.36 7.00 -22.01
CA ALA A 13 2.89 5.67 -22.29
C ALA A 13 1.86 4.74 -22.93
N THR A 14 0.57 4.93 -22.65
CA THR A 14 -0.50 4.03 -23.11
C THR A 14 -1.28 4.57 -24.30
N GLY A 15 -1.14 5.86 -24.59
CA GLY A 15 -1.95 6.54 -25.62
C GLY A 15 -3.38 6.84 -25.20
N LEU A 16 -3.70 6.65 -23.92
CA LEU A 16 -5.02 6.97 -23.38
C LEU A 16 -5.12 8.44 -23.00
N SER A 17 -6.34 8.97 -22.92
CA SER A 17 -6.55 10.31 -22.42
C SER A 17 -6.35 10.36 -20.90
N LYS A 18 -6.03 11.54 -20.35
CA LYS A 18 -5.89 11.73 -18.91
C LYS A 18 -7.18 11.37 -18.16
N LYS A 19 -8.33 11.68 -18.74
CA LYS A 19 -9.64 11.30 -18.18
C LYS A 19 -9.80 9.80 -18.05
N GLN A 20 -9.41 9.06 -19.09
CA GLN A 20 -9.47 7.59 -19.09
C GLN A 20 -8.54 7.01 -18.03
N VAL A 21 -7.32 7.56 -17.91
CA VAL A 21 -6.35 7.13 -16.90
C VAL A 21 -6.87 7.41 -15.49
N GLU A 22 -7.44 8.60 -15.25
CA GLU A 22 -8.05 8.94 -13.95
C GLU A 22 -9.14 7.93 -13.56
N HIS A 23 -10.01 7.60 -14.50
CA HIS A 23 -11.09 6.65 -14.29
C HIS A 23 -10.53 5.25 -13.95
N LEU A 24 -9.54 4.80 -14.71
CA LEU A 24 -8.90 3.51 -14.46
C LEU A 24 -8.22 3.46 -13.09
N MET A 25 -7.49 4.51 -12.73
CA MET A 25 -6.82 4.58 -11.43
C MET A 25 -7.81 4.63 -10.28
N SER A 26 -8.87 5.40 -10.42
CA SER A 26 -9.92 5.50 -9.41
C SER A 26 -10.61 4.15 -9.19
N THR A 27 -10.93 3.45 -10.26
CA THR A 27 -11.53 2.12 -10.22
C THR A 27 -10.57 1.11 -9.59
N ASN A 28 -9.30 1.15 -10.00
CA ASN A 28 -8.27 0.28 -9.46
C ASN A 28 -8.12 0.47 -7.95
N ASN A 29 -8.04 1.73 -7.50
CA ASN A 29 -7.92 2.04 -6.08
C ASN A 29 -9.13 1.58 -5.28
N ALA A 30 -10.33 1.73 -5.82
CA ALA A 30 -11.56 1.26 -5.17
C ALA A 30 -11.56 -0.26 -4.99
N ILE A 31 -11.15 -1.00 -6.00
CA ILE A 31 -11.07 -2.46 -5.96
C ILE A 31 -9.99 -2.91 -4.97
N LEU A 32 -8.83 -2.25 -4.97
CA LEU A 32 -7.75 -2.54 -4.02
C LEU A 32 -8.23 -2.35 -2.58
N ARG A 33 -8.89 -1.23 -2.30
CA ARG A 33 -9.43 -0.94 -0.96
C ARG A 33 -10.45 -1.98 -0.54
N GLU A 34 -11.36 -2.34 -1.42
CA GLU A 34 -12.40 -3.34 -1.15
C GLU A 34 -11.80 -4.67 -0.73
N ASN A 35 -10.81 -5.17 -1.47
CA ASN A 35 -10.14 -6.43 -1.16
C ASN A 35 -9.36 -6.35 0.16
N LEU A 36 -8.64 -5.26 0.38
CA LEU A 36 -7.87 -5.07 1.61
C LEU A 36 -8.78 -4.94 2.83
N MET A 37 -9.91 -4.26 2.69
CA MET A 37 -10.90 -4.14 3.78
C MET A 37 -11.55 -5.49 4.10
N ALA A 38 -11.62 -6.39 3.13
CA ALA A 38 -12.08 -7.76 3.35
C ALA A 38 -11.00 -8.70 3.90
N GLY A 39 -9.80 -8.18 4.15
CA GLY A 39 -8.67 -8.96 4.67
C GLY A 39 -7.96 -9.81 3.62
N LYS A 40 -8.20 -9.55 2.34
CA LYS A 40 -7.57 -10.29 1.25
C LYS A 40 -6.33 -9.58 0.74
N ALA A 41 -5.27 -10.35 0.47
CA ALA A 41 -4.07 -9.82 -0.15
C ALA A 41 -4.32 -9.50 -1.63
N VAL A 42 -3.64 -8.47 -2.13
CA VAL A 42 -3.69 -8.10 -3.55
C VAL A 42 -2.29 -8.23 -4.13
N SER A 43 -2.13 -9.06 -5.14
CA SER A 43 -0.86 -9.22 -5.85
C SER A 43 -0.81 -8.30 -7.06
N LEU A 44 0.26 -7.51 -7.15
CA LEU A 44 0.53 -6.63 -8.29
C LEU A 44 1.70 -7.21 -9.08
N GLN A 45 1.41 -7.77 -10.25
CA GLN A 45 2.41 -8.44 -11.06
C GLN A 45 3.57 -7.51 -11.41
N GLY A 46 4.79 -7.95 -11.17
CA GLY A 46 6.00 -7.19 -11.45
C GLY A 46 6.31 -6.08 -10.47
N PHE A 47 5.49 -5.90 -9.43
CA PHE A 47 5.66 -4.83 -8.46
C PHE A 47 5.74 -5.37 -7.02
N GLY A 48 4.72 -6.09 -6.57
CA GLY A 48 4.70 -6.63 -5.22
C GLY A 48 3.30 -7.05 -4.81
N ALA A 49 3.11 -7.18 -3.51
CA ALA A 49 1.82 -7.53 -2.94
C ALA A 49 1.46 -6.62 -1.79
N LEU A 50 0.18 -6.28 -1.69
CA LEU A 50 -0.38 -5.53 -0.57
C LEU A 50 -1.11 -6.51 0.34
N GLU A 51 -0.77 -6.49 1.62
CA GLU A 51 -1.37 -7.37 2.62
C GLU A 51 -1.83 -6.56 3.83
N VAL A 52 -2.85 -7.06 4.51
CA VAL A 52 -3.28 -6.50 5.78
C VAL A 52 -2.88 -7.47 6.87
N LYS A 53 -2.08 -6.99 7.82
CA LYS A 53 -1.69 -7.76 9.00
C LYS A 53 -2.42 -7.24 10.22
N GLU A 54 -2.98 -8.17 10.97
CA GLU A 54 -3.60 -7.88 12.25
C GLU A 54 -2.52 -7.86 13.34
N ARG A 55 -2.40 -6.71 14.02
CA ARG A 55 -1.47 -6.57 15.14
C ARG A 55 -2.19 -6.79 16.46
N ALA A 56 -1.65 -7.66 17.27
CA ALA A 56 -2.21 -7.92 18.60
C ALA A 56 -2.06 -6.71 19.53
N PRO A 57 -2.97 -6.54 20.51
CA PRO A 57 -2.81 -5.49 21.52
C PRO A 57 -1.49 -5.66 22.28
N ARG A 58 -0.84 -4.54 22.57
CA ARG A 58 0.41 -4.53 23.34
C ARG A 58 0.25 -3.72 24.61
N THR A 59 0.88 -4.20 25.67
CA THR A 59 1.05 -3.41 26.87
C THR A 59 2.33 -2.57 26.71
N ILE A 60 2.18 -1.26 26.77
CA ILE A 60 3.30 -0.32 26.68
C ILE A 60 3.58 0.22 28.09
N VAL A 61 4.83 0.10 28.54
CA VAL A 61 5.25 0.67 29.82
C VAL A 61 5.99 1.97 29.53
N HIS A 62 5.50 3.04 30.12
CA HIS A 62 6.15 4.35 30.00
C HIS A 62 7.44 4.38 30.84
N PRO A 63 8.62 4.65 30.25
CA PRO A 63 9.88 4.55 30.98
C PRO A 63 10.08 5.56 32.10
N ARG A 64 9.39 6.70 32.04
CA ARG A 64 9.51 7.75 33.07
C ARG A 64 8.57 7.59 34.26
N THR A 65 7.33 7.16 33.99
CA THR A 65 6.29 7.09 35.02
C THR A 65 5.97 5.69 35.46
N GLY A 66 6.39 4.70 34.70
CA GLY A 66 6.03 3.30 34.92
C GLY A 66 4.58 2.97 34.61
N GLU A 67 3.84 3.93 34.06
CA GLU A 67 2.46 3.69 33.66
C GLU A 67 2.36 2.65 32.55
N ARG A 68 1.38 1.76 32.71
CA ARG A 68 1.09 0.75 31.69
C ARG A 68 -0.11 1.18 30.88
N THR A 69 0.11 1.32 29.58
CA THR A 69 -0.94 1.65 28.62
C THR A 69 -1.13 0.45 27.68
N VAL A 70 -2.38 0.05 27.47
CA VAL A 70 -2.69 -1.01 26.52
C VAL A 70 -2.96 -0.37 25.17
N SER A 71 -2.11 -0.67 24.19
CA SER A 71 -2.34 -0.27 22.81
C SER A 71 -3.32 -1.25 22.16
N PRO A 72 -4.45 -0.80 21.59
CA PRO A 72 -5.38 -1.72 20.95
C PRO A 72 -4.76 -2.33 19.70
N GLY A 73 -5.17 -3.55 19.36
CA GLY A 73 -4.78 -4.21 18.12
C GLY A 73 -5.25 -3.40 16.92
N LYS A 74 -4.41 -3.30 15.91
CA LYS A 74 -4.71 -2.56 14.69
C LYS A 74 -4.42 -3.40 13.47
N ASN A 75 -5.24 -3.24 12.42
CA ASN A 75 -4.91 -3.78 11.12
C ASN A 75 -3.91 -2.85 10.45
N GLN A 76 -2.82 -3.41 9.97
CA GLN A 76 -1.76 -2.65 9.35
C GLN A 76 -1.57 -3.08 7.90
N LEU A 77 -1.52 -2.09 7.01
CA LEU A 77 -1.20 -2.33 5.61
C LEU A 77 0.30 -2.56 5.46
N VAL A 78 0.65 -3.68 4.82
CA VAL A 78 2.05 -4.05 4.57
C VAL A 78 2.26 -4.25 3.09
N PHE A 79 3.31 -3.64 2.54
CA PHE A 79 3.72 -3.83 1.17
C PHE A 79 4.92 -4.75 1.12
N ARG A 80 4.85 -5.79 0.26
CA ARG A 80 5.95 -6.71 0.01
C ARG A 80 6.39 -6.58 -1.45
N PRO A 81 7.55 -5.99 -1.72
CA PRO A 81 8.03 -5.87 -3.09
C PRO A 81 8.44 -7.23 -3.66
N VAL A 82 8.32 -7.39 -4.98
CA VAL A 82 8.86 -8.57 -5.64
C VAL A 82 10.39 -8.57 -5.56
N ASP A 83 11.00 -9.76 -5.63
CA ASP A 83 12.45 -9.91 -5.47
C ASP A 83 13.22 -9.10 -6.51
N ASN A 84 12.77 -9.06 -7.75
CA ASN A 84 13.40 -8.28 -8.81
C ASN A 84 13.45 -6.79 -8.49
N LEU A 85 12.35 -6.24 -7.99
CA LEU A 85 12.28 -4.83 -7.58
C LEU A 85 13.20 -4.57 -6.40
N LYS A 86 13.23 -5.48 -5.45
CA LYS A 86 14.08 -5.40 -4.27
C LYS A 86 15.56 -5.37 -4.65
N ASP A 87 15.96 -6.25 -5.57
CA ASP A 87 17.33 -6.32 -6.06
C ASP A 87 17.73 -5.07 -6.85
N GLU A 88 16.83 -4.56 -7.69
CA GLU A 88 17.07 -3.33 -8.44
C GLU A 88 17.26 -2.12 -7.52
N LEU A 89 16.48 -2.02 -6.46
CA LEU A 89 16.60 -0.96 -5.48
C LEU A 89 17.91 -0.99 -4.73
N LYS A 90 18.46 -2.17 -4.47
CA LYS A 90 19.75 -2.33 -3.82
C LYS A 90 20.91 -1.84 -4.67
N LYS A 91 20.75 -1.81 -5.99
CA LYS A 91 21.77 -1.36 -6.95
C LYS A 91 21.82 0.15 -7.13
N ILE A 92 20.83 0.85 -6.61
CA ILE A 92 20.76 2.31 -6.64
C ILE A 92 21.55 2.94 -5.44
#